data_b34f540959cb1746892b299d3be106ac
#
_entry.id   b34f540959cb1746892b299d3be106ac
#
_cell.length_a   1.000
_cell.length_b   1.000
_cell.length_c   1.000
_cell.angle_alpha   90.00
_cell.angle_beta   90.00
_cell.angle_gamma   90.00
#
_symmetry.space_group_name_H-M   'P 1'
#
loop_
_entity.id
_entity.type
_entity.pdbx_description
1 polymer ?
#
loop_
_entity_poly.entity_id
_entity_poly.type
_entity_poly.pdbx_seq_one_letter_code
_entity_poly.pdbx_strand_id
1 'polypeptide(L)'
;EEPDLVRLAEVLSLAAQVEQPLLRRARLAAVPAAGPELEGRFWFSPLAESAGVDHLLVDPRAADVLRDRLRERPADLAAAREVIRAAHEHADPAVVLFEQVVALSLEPDADAERVAEHLLRLATTMAEDRARAPDVARWVLRHVPRLPRAVPPRP
;
A
#
# COMPACT_ATOMS: atom_id res chain seq x y z
N GLU A 1 -4.41 17.62 13.45
CA GLU A 1 -3.90 16.32 12.92
C GLU A 1 -3.26 15.56 14.08
N GLU A 2 -3.59 14.29 14.19
CA GLU A 2 -2.99 13.40 15.19
C GLU A 2 -1.74 12.78 14.59
N PRO A 3 -0.55 13.10 15.08
CA PRO A 3 0.70 12.66 14.48
C PRO A 3 0.84 11.13 14.40
N ASP A 4 0.36 10.42 15.41
CA ASP A 4 0.43 8.95 15.46
C ASP A 4 -0.50 8.30 14.43
N LEU A 5 -1.69 8.86 14.21
CA LEU A 5 -2.61 8.38 13.18
C LEU A 5 -2.01 8.58 11.77
N VAL A 6 -1.38 9.72 11.55
CA VAL A 6 -0.71 10.02 10.27
C VAL A 6 0.46 9.05 10.06
N ARG A 7 1.31 8.81 11.07
CA ARG A 7 2.42 7.85 10.97
C ARG A 7 1.95 6.43 10.67
N LEU A 8 0.88 6.00 11.31
CA LEU A 8 0.27 4.70 11.02
C LEU A 8 -0.23 4.66 9.57
N ALA A 9 -0.94 5.69 9.14
CA ALA A 9 -1.47 5.81 7.78
C ALA A 9 -0.36 5.84 6.71
N GLU A 10 0.77 6.48 6.99
CA GLU A 10 1.94 6.49 6.10
C GLU A 10 2.43 5.07 5.81
N VAL A 11 2.60 4.24 6.83
CA VAL A 11 2.98 2.83 6.64
C VAL A 11 1.94 2.08 5.81
N LEU A 12 0.66 2.22 6.17
CA LEU A 12 -0.44 1.51 5.53
C LEU A 12 -0.71 1.98 4.09
N SER A 13 -0.24 3.18 3.71
CA SER A 13 -0.39 3.69 2.35
C SER A 13 0.34 2.86 1.28
N LEU A 14 1.30 2.03 1.69
CA LEU A 14 2.03 1.12 0.80
C LEU A 14 1.26 -0.18 0.53
N ALA A 15 0.30 -0.53 1.39
CA ALA A 15 -0.44 -1.78 1.28
C ALA A 15 -1.51 -1.73 0.18
N ALA A 16 -1.67 -2.86 -0.51
CA ALA A 16 -2.78 -3.06 -1.44
C ALA A 16 -4.12 -3.15 -0.71
N GLN A 17 -4.11 -3.72 0.47
CA GLN A 17 -5.26 -3.86 1.37
C GLN A 17 -4.77 -3.92 2.82
N VAL A 18 -5.63 -3.56 3.75
CA VAL A 18 -5.31 -3.50 5.18
C VAL A 18 -6.28 -4.37 5.97
N GLU A 19 -5.79 -5.51 6.43
CA GLU A 19 -6.48 -6.39 7.35
C GLU A 19 -6.08 -6.08 8.80
N GLN A 20 -6.86 -6.58 9.76
CA GLN A 20 -6.59 -6.41 11.18
C GLN A 20 -5.17 -6.83 11.60
N PRO A 21 -4.61 -7.97 11.14
CA PRO A 21 -3.24 -8.35 11.50
C PRO A 21 -2.18 -7.38 10.99
N LEU A 22 -2.32 -6.88 9.75
CA LEU A 22 -1.42 -5.86 9.21
C LEU A 22 -1.55 -4.55 9.98
N LEU A 23 -2.77 -4.09 10.24
CA LEU A 23 -3.03 -2.86 10.99
C LEU A 23 -2.33 -2.87 12.36
N ARG A 24 -2.47 -3.98 13.11
CA ARG A 24 -1.78 -4.17 14.40
C ARG A 24 -0.27 -4.16 14.25
N ARG A 25 0.27 -4.88 13.27
CA ARG A 25 1.73 -4.93 13.03
C ARG A 25 2.28 -3.56 12.67
N ALA A 26 1.59 -2.82 11.81
CA ALA A 26 1.95 -1.46 11.40
C ALA A 26 1.95 -0.50 12.60
N ARG A 27 0.93 -0.56 13.47
CA ARG A 27 0.88 0.26 14.70
C ARG A 27 2.08 -0.03 15.60
N LEU A 28 2.36 -1.31 15.88
CA LEU A 28 3.47 -1.70 16.76
C LEU A 28 4.84 -1.27 16.20
N ALA A 29 5.00 -1.22 14.88
CA ALA A 29 6.23 -0.80 14.24
C ALA A 29 6.37 0.73 14.16
N ALA A 30 5.31 1.44 13.77
CA ALA A 30 5.36 2.87 13.52
C ALA A 30 5.18 3.73 14.78
N VAL A 31 4.32 3.27 15.70
CA VAL A 31 3.92 4.03 16.89
C VAL A 31 3.75 3.10 18.10
N PRO A 32 4.83 2.46 18.56
CA PRO A 32 4.77 1.41 19.60
C PRO A 32 4.21 1.90 20.94
N ALA A 33 4.27 3.20 21.21
CA ALA A 33 3.71 3.81 22.41
C ALA A 33 2.17 3.99 22.36
N ALA A 34 1.57 3.93 21.15
CA ALA A 34 0.13 4.07 21.01
C ALA A 34 -0.59 2.75 21.33
N GLY A 35 -1.72 2.85 22.00
CA GLY A 35 -2.58 1.71 22.31
C GLY A 35 -3.40 1.19 21.12
N PRO A 36 -4.12 0.08 21.30
CA PRO A 36 -4.94 -0.53 20.24
C PRO A 36 -6.11 0.35 19.78
N GLU A 37 -6.51 1.36 20.56
CA GLU A 37 -7.53 2.33 20.18
C GLU A 37 -7.16 3.11 18.91
N LEU A 38 -5.86 3.24 18.60
CA LEU A 38 -5.39 3.88 17.37
C LEU A 38 -5.81 3.08 16.13
N GLU A 39 -5.85 1.75 16.23
CA GLU A 39 -6.30 0.86 15.14
C GLU A 39 -7.77 1.14 14.80
N GLY A 40 -8.63 1.22 15.83
CA GLY A 40 -10.05 1.56 15.66
C GLY A 40 -10.23 2.97 15.08
N ARG A 41 -9.45 3.94 15.56
CA ARG A 41 -9.49 5.31 15.04
C ARG A 41 -9.09 5.39 13.59
N PHE A 42 -8.06 4.64 13.17
CA PHE A 42 -7.68 4.53 11.76
C PHE A 42 -8.81 3.89 10.93
N TRP A 43 -9.39 2.78 11.42
CA TRP A 43 -10.44 2.03 10.73
C TRP A 43 -11.65 2.88 10.37
N PHE A 44 -12.03 3.81 11.27
CA PHE A 44 -13.18 4.70 11.10
C PHE A 44 -12.79 6.13 10.67
N SER A 45 -11.54 6.35 10.30
CA SER A 45 -11.08 7.67 9.85
C SER A 45 -11.41 7.92 8.38
N PRO A 46 -11.41 9.18 7.94
CA PRO A 46 -11.52 9.53 6.52
C PRO A 46 -10.33 9.06 5.66
N LEU A 47 -9.26 8.57 6.29
CA LEU A 47 -8.10 8.01 5.59
C LEU A 47 -8.34 6.58 5.10
N ALA A 48 -9.39 5.94 5.58
CA ALA A 48 -9.74 4.56 5.27
C ALA A 48 -11.03 4.49 4.46
N GLU A 49 -11.01 3.68 3.41
CA GLU A 49 -12.18 3.34 2.60
C GLU A 49 -12.54 1.88 2.84
N SER A 50 -13.77 1.61 3.26
CA SER A 50 -14.23 0.23 3.45
C SER A 50 -14.31 -0.48 2.10
N ALA A 51 -13.59 -1.59 1.99
CA ALA A 51 -13.55 -2.40 0.78
C ALA A 51 -14.22 -3.76 0.94
N GLY A 52 -14.47 -4.18 2.17
CA GLY A 52 -15.10 -5.44 2.53
C GLY A 52 -15.37 -5.53 4.02
N VAL A 53 -15.75 -6.73 4.48
CA VAL A 53 -15.99 -6.98 5.91
C VAL A 53 -14.66 -7.11 6.67
N ASP A 54 -13.64 -7.66 6.03
CA ASP A 54 -12.39 -8.09 6.68
C ASP A 54 -11.20 -7.19 6.36
N HIS A 55 -11.35 -6.25 5.43
CA HIS A 55 -10.27 -5.37 5.00
C HIS A 55 -10.77 -4.00 4.55
N LEU A 56 -9.88 -3.04 4.61
CA LEU A 56 -10.07 -1.70 4.09
C LEU A 56 -8.91 -1.31 3.14
N LEU A 57 -9.09 -0.21 2.47
CA LEU A 57 -8.08 0.42 1.62
C LEU A 57 -7.78 1.81 2.17
N VAL A 58 -6.56 2.27 2.02
CA VAL A 58 -6.27 3.69 2.27
C VAL A 58 -6.90 4.52 1.15
N ASP A 59 -7.56 5.63 1.51
CA ASP A 59 -8.14 6.55 0.52
C ASP A 59 -7.07 6.96 -0.51
N PRO A 60 -7.33 6.88 -1.82
CA PRO A 60 -6.32 7.11 -2.85
C PRO A 60 -5.68 8.50 -2.79
N ARG A 61 -6.48 9.52 -2.44
CA ARG A 61 -6.00 10.90 -2.37
C ARG A 61 -5.10 11.10 -1.14
N ALA A 62 -5.48 10.47 -0.02
CA ALA A 62 -4.65 10.44 1.17
C ALA A 62 -3.37 9.64 0.92
N ALA A 63 -3.45 8.49 0.25
CA ALA A 63 -2.30 7.64 -0.05
C ALA A 63 -1.19 8.36 -0.81
N ASP A 64 -1.53 9.16 -1.82
CA ASP A 64 -0.54 9.91 -2.58
C ASP A 64 0.25 10.89 -1.67
N VAL A 65 -0.45 11.66 -0.83
CA VAL A 65 0.17 12.60 0.10
C VAL A 65 1.02 11.88 1.15
N LEU A 66 0.54 10.75 1.68
CA LEU A 66 1.25 9.96 2.69
C LEU A 66 2.53 9.34 2.11
N ARG A 67 2.48 8.85 0.88
CA ARG A 67 3.63 8.29 0.15
C ARG A 67 4.68 9.35 -0.17
N ASP A 68 4.27 10.56 -0.53
CA ASP A 68 5.20 11.66 -0.75
C ASP A 68 5.97 12.01 0.54
N ARG A 69 5.30 12.02 1.69
CA ARG A 69 5.96 12.18 3.00
C ARG A 69 6.95 11.06 3.31
N LEU A 70 6.62 9.81 2.97
CA LEU A 70 7.53 8.67 3.15
C LEU A 70 8.75 8.78 2.22
N ARG A 71 8.58 9.24 0.99
CA ARG A 71 9.69 9.44 0.03
C ARG A 71 10.76 10.38 0.57
N GLU A 72 10.36 11.39 1.38
CA GLU A 72 11.29 12.32 2.02
C GLU A 72 12.09 11.69 3.18
N ARG A 73 11.70 10.50 3.64
CA ARG A 73 12.27 9.79 4.78
C ARG A 73 12.64 8.34 4.42
N PRO A 74 13.77 8.12 3.74
CA PRO A 74 14.14 6.81 3.19
C PRO A 74 14.21 5.68 4.24
N ALA A 75 14.64 5.99 5.47
CA ALA A 75 14.69 5.01 6.55
C ALA A 75 13.28 4.55 6.99
N ASP A 76 12.33 5.48 7.09
CA ASP A 76 10.94 5.18 7.43
C ASP A 76 10.27 4.40 6.29
N LEU A 77 10.56 4.76 5.04
CA LEU A 77 10.08 4.04 3.85
C LEU A 77 10.58 2.59 3.85
N ALA A 78 11.87 2.37 4.13
CA ALA A 78 12.45 1.02 4.20
C ALA A 78 11.80 0.19 5.32
N ALA A 79 11.59 0.78 6.50
CA ALA A 79 10.92 0.12 7.61
C ALA A 79 9.46 -0.21 7.29
N ALA A 80 8.72 0.72 6.67
CA ALA A 80 7.34 0.50 6.25
C ALA A 80 7.22 -0.63 5.21
N ARG A 81 8.12 -0.68 4.22
CA ARG A 81 8.19 -1.78 3.23
C ARG A 81 8.38 -3.13 3.89
N GLU A 82 9.26 -3.22 4.88
CA GLU A 82 9.51 -4.48 5.59
C GLU A 82 8.27 -4.93 6.38
N VAL A 83 7.55 -4.03 7.02
CA VAL A 83 6.30 -4.33 7.73
C VAL A 83 5.27 -4.92 6.80
N ILE A 84 5.05 -4.29 5.63
CA ILE A 84 4.08 -4.76 4.63
C ILE A 84 4.52 -6.11 4.06
N ARG A 85 5.78 -6.23 3.62
CA ARG A 85 6.34 -7.46 3.06
C ARG A 85 6.17 -8.65 4.02
N ALA A 86 6.49 -8.47 5.30
CA ALA A 86 6.38 -9.52 6.30
C ALA A 86 4.94 -9.87 6.68
N ALA A 87 3.99 -8.93 6.51
CA ALA A 87 2.57 -9.21 6.72
C ALA A 87 1.95 -9.98 5.55
N HIS A 88 2.35 -9.66 4.33
CA HIS A 88 1.79 -10.22 3.10
C HIS A 88 2.69 -11.25 2.40
N GLU A 89 3.65 -11.84 3.12
CA GLU A 89 4.57 -12.85 2.58
C GLU A 89 3.85 -14.01 1.88
N HIS A 90 2.66 -14.38 2.38
CA HIS A 90 1.83 -15.45 1.85
C HIS A 90 0.51 -14.95 1.25
N ALA A 91 0.40 -13.66 0.96
CA ALA A 91 -0.77 -13.08 0.32
C ALA A 91 -0.86 -13.50 -1.16
N ASP A 92 -2.01 -13.17 -1.77
CA ASP A 92 -2.18 -13.37 -3.22
C ASP A 92 -1.03 -12.70 -4.01
N PRO A 93 -0.44 -13.37 -5.01
CA PRO A 93 0.64 -12.81 -5.81
C PRO A 93 0.34 -11.43 -6.40
N ALA A 94 -0.93 -11.13 -6.73
CA ALA A 94 -1.33 -9.83 -7.22
C ALA A 94 -1.19 -8.73 -6.15
N VAL A 95 -1.50 -9.04 -4.89
CA VAL A 95 -1.29 -8.14 -3.75
C VAL A 95 0.20 -7.84 -3.59
N VAL A 96 1.02 -8.87 -3.53
CA VAL A 96 2.48 -8.75 -3.37
C VAL A 96 3.10 -7.92 -4.50
N LEU A 97 2.75 -8.21 -5.75
CA LEU A 97 3.26 -7.49 -6.93
C LEU A 97 2.82 -6.03 -6.93
N PHE A 98 1.57 -5.73 -6.55
CA PHE A 98 1.09 -4.35 -6.43
C PHE A 98 1.93 -3.57 -5.42
N GLU A 99 2.18 -4.13 -4.25
CA GLU A 99 2.97 -3.50 -3.19
C GLU A 99 4.43 -3.30 -3.60
N GLN A 100 5.00 -4.23 -4.37
CA GLN A 100 6.32 -4.07 -4.97
C GLN A 100 6.36 -2.90 -5.96
N VAL A 101 5.34 -2.76 -6.82
CA VAL A 101 5.23 -1.62 -7.74
C VAL A 101 5.14 -0.30 -6.98
N VAL A 102 4.28 -0.23 -5.95
CA VAL A 102 4.17 0.96 -5.09
C VAL A 102 5.51 1.29 -4.46
N ALA A 103 6.17 0.32 -3.85
CA ALA A 103 7.44 0.51 -3.17
C ALA A 103 8.56 0.98 -4.13
N LEU A 104 8.68 0.36 -5.31
CA LEU A 104 9.66 0.74 -6.33
C LEU A 104 9.44 2.16 -6.84
N SER A 105 8.20 2.57 -7.06
CA SER A 105 7.88 3.91 -7.56
C SER A 105 8.21 5.04 -6.57
N LEU A 106 8.46 4.69 -5.30
CA LEU A 106 8.84 5.64 -4.24
C LEU A 106 10.35 5.73 -4.03
N GLU A 107 11.14 4.90 -4.69
CA GLU A 107 12.61 4.99 -4.61
C GLU A 107 13.11 6.29 -5.26
N PRO A 108 14.16 6.94 -4.70
CA PRO A 108 14.69 8.19 -5.24
C PRO A 108 15.14 8.08 -6.69
N ASP A 109 15.67 6.89 -7.06
CA ASP A 109 16.15 6.56 -8.40
C ASP A 109 15.19 5.60 -9.11
N ALA A 110 13.88 5.79 -8.88
CA ALA A 110 12.85 4.94 -9.48
C ALA A 110 13.03 4.92 -11.01
N ASP A 111 13.46 3.75 -11.51
CA ASP A 111 13.59 3.51 -12.93
C ASP A 111 12.22 3.17 -13.51
N ALA A 112 11.72 4.01 -14.40
CA ALA A 112 10.43 3.83 -15.05
C ALA A 112 10.35 2.48 -15.81
N GLU A 113 11.46 1.97 -16.34
CA GLU A 113 11.52 0.69 -17.02
C GLU A 113 11.29 -0.47 -16.04
N ARG A 114 11.94 -0.43 -14.86
CA ARG A 114 11.72 -1.43 -13.80
C ARG A 114 10.29 -1.41 -13.27
N VAL A 115 9.71 -0.24 -13.09
CA VAL A 115 8.29 -0.11 -12.67
C VAL A 115 7.38 -0.69 -13.75
N ALA A 116 7.62 -0.39 -15.03
CA ALA A 116 6.86 -0.92 -16.15
C ALA A 116 6.96 -2.46 -16.25
N GLU A 117 8.16 -3.02 -16.03
CA GLU A 117 8.37 -4.47 -16.00
C GLU A 117 7.56 -5.15 -14.90
N HIS A 118 7.52 -4.55 -13.68
CA HIS A 118 6.71 -5.09 -12.58
C HIS A 118 5.20 -4.97 -12.85
N LEU A 119 4.75 -3.87 -13.46
CA LEU A 119 3.36 -3.72 -13.90
C LEU A 119 2.98 -4.76 -14.96
N LEU A 120 3.89 -5.05 -15.89
CA LEU A 120 3.66 -6.08 -16.89
C LEU A 120 3.57 -7.48 -16.25
N ARG A 121 4.44 -7.80 -15.31
CA ARG A 121 4.38 -9.05 -14.55
C ARG A 121 3.05 -9.15 -13.78
N LEU A 122 2.62 -8.08 -13.11
CA LEU A 122 1.33 -8.02 -12.42
C LEU A 122 0.19 -8.33 -13.40
N ALA A 123 0.15 -7.65 -14.54
CA ALA A 123 -0.87 -7.88 -15.57
C ALA A 123 -0.87 -9.32 -16.09
N THR A 124 0.32 -9.90 -16.32
CA THR A 124 0.47 -11.28 -16.78
C THR A 124 -0.03 -12.28 -15.74
N THR A 125 0.41 -12.14 -14.48
CA THR A 125 -0.02 -13.01 -13.37
C THR A 125 -1.54 -12.97 -13.20
N MET A 126 -2.15 -11.80 -13.34
CA MET A 126 -3.59 -11.64 -13.26
C MET A 126 -4.32 -12.25 -14.47
N ALA A 127 -3.71 -12.24 -15.66
CA ALA A 127 -4.32 -12.78 -16.89
C ALA A 127 -4.27 -14.31 -16.97
N GLU A 128 -3.32 -14.94 -16.27
CA GLU A 128 -3.12 -16.41 -16.29
C GLU A 128 -4.23 -17.16 -15.54
N ASP A 129 -4.85 -16.54 -14.57
CA ASP A 129 -5.95 -17.15 -13.78
C ASP A 129 -7.33 -16.81 -14.35
N ARG A 130 -7.70 -17.48 -15.45
CA ARG A 130 -8.98 -17.30 -16.13
C ARG A 130 -10.19 -17.65 -15.25
N ALA A 131 -10.05 -18.51 -14.26
CA ALA A 131 -11.14 -18.88 -13.36
C ALA A 131 -11.52 -17.72 -12.44
N ARG A 132 -10.57 -16.84 -12.16
CA ARG A 132 -10.74 -15.64 -11.32
C ARG A 132 -10.92 -14.35 -12.12
N ALA A 133 -11.03 -14.41 -13.44
CA ALA A 133 -11.07 -13.24 -14.30
C ALA A 133 -12.06 -12.13 -13.85
N PRO A 134 -13.29 -12.44 -13.36
CA PRO A 134 -14.20 -11.41 -12.84
C PRO A 134 -13.69 -10.75 -11.55
N ASP A 135 -13.02 -11.51 -10.67
CA ASP A 135 -12.46 -11.01 -9.41
C ASP A 135 -11.22 -10.17 -9.69
N VAL A 136 -10.40 -10.64 -10.62
CA VAL A 136 -9.23 -9.92 -11.15
C VAL A 136 -9.65 -8.58 -11.76
N ALA A 137 -10.66 -8.56 -12.61
CA ALA A 137 -11.15 -7.33 -13.22
C ALA A 137 -11.63 -6.32 -12.15
N ARG A 138 -12.37 -6.78 -11.14
CA ARG A 138 -12.80 -5.94 -10.01
C ARG A 138 -11.62 -5.43 -9.20
N TRP A 139 -10.63 -6.28 -8.97
CA TRP A 139 -9.41 -5.92 -8.27
C TRP A 139 -8.63 -4.83 -9.04
N VAL A 140 -8.43 -5.01 -10.38
CA VAL A 140 -7.77 -4.02 -11.25
C VAL A 140 -8.48 -2.67 -11.18
N LEU A 141 -9.80 -2.65 -11.40
CA LEU A 141 -10.58 -1.41 -11.35
C LEU A 141 -10.46 -0.68 -10.01
N ARG A 142 -10.30 -1.42 -8.92
CA ARG A 142 -10.15 -0.88 -7.58
C ARG A 142 -8.74 -0.36 -7.30
N HIS A 143 -7.69 -1.04 -7.77
CA HIS A 143 -6.31 -0.80 -7.36
C HIS A 143 -5.49 0.03 -8.37
N VAL A 144 -5.77 -0.06 -9.68
CA VAL A 144 -5.04 0.73 -10.68
C VAL A 144 -5.09 2.25 -10.41
N PRO A 145 -6.24 2.84 -10.02
CA PRO A 145 -6.29 4.26 -9.64
C PRO A 145 -5.45 4.61 -8.40
N ARG A 146 -5.01 3.60 -7.63
CA ARG A 146 -4.21 3.75 -6.40
C ARG A 146 -2.71 3.58 -6.63
N LEU A 147 -2.31 3.22 -7.85
CA LEU A 147 -0.89 3.21 -8.20
C LEU A 147 -0.35 4.63 -8.15
N PRO A 148 0.89 4.82 -7.66
CA PRO A 148 1.55 6.11 -7.69
C PRO A 148 1.56 6.66 -9.11
N ARG A 149 1.25 7.94 -9.26
CA ARG A 149 1.37 8.61 -10.55
C ARG A 149 2.84 8.57 -10.96
N ALA A 150 3.11 8.14 -12.20
CA ALA A 150 4.45 8.19 -12.73
C ALA A 150 5.02 9.61 -12.52
N VAL A 151 6.14 9.70 -11.80
CA VAL A 151 6.82 10.97 -11.61
C VAL A 151 7.32 11.39 -12.99
N PRO A 152 6.91 12.54 -13.52
CA PRO A 152 7.50 13.01 -14.77
C PRO A 152 9.02 13.14 -14.59
N PRO A 153 9.82 12.78 -15.61
CA PRO A 153 11.26 12.96 -15.52
C PRO A 153 11.54 14.43 -15.15
N ARG A 154 12.40 14.61 -14.14
CA ARG A 154 12.86 15.95 -13.77
C ARG A 154 13.56 16.56 -14.98
N PRO A 155 13.29 17.84 -15.28
CA PRO A 155 13.93 18.53 -16.40
C PRO A 155 15.45 18.61 -16.21
#